data_83bf777fa59d1e319093dd73f38dc073
#
_entry.id   83bf777fa59d1e319093dd73f38dc073
#
_cell.length_a   1.000
_cell.length_b   1.000
_cell.length_c   1.000
_cell.angle_alpha   90.00
_cell.angle_beta   90.00
_cell.angle_gamma   90.00
#
_symmetry.space_group_name_H-M   'P 1'
#
loop_
_entity.id
_entity.type
_entity.pdbx_description
1 polymer ?
#
loop_
_entity_poly.entity_id
_entity_poly.type
_entity_poly.pdbx_seq_one_letter_code
_entity_poly.pdbx_strand_id
1 'polypeptide(L)'
;MKRFLIHVDTNWCGEEDTFRAVAESEIELWDIAEQLAYDNFYSFGHDQDIAEEEGYDPDEMTDEDWNEMWSRIDETAYYSFSIEECEDDEEWNEYSGEIYGKDS
;
A
#
# COMPACT_ATOMS: atom_id res chain seq x y z
N MET A 1 -4.50 -23.59 6.39
CA MET A 1 -4.08 -22.24 5.96
C MET A 1 -4.23 -21.24 7.11
N LYS A 2 -3.27 -20.37 7.29
CA LYS A 2 -3.27 -19.41 8.38
C LYS A 2 -3.93 -18.12 7.98
N ARG A 3 -4.52 -17.42 8.95
CA ARG A 3 -5.14 -16.09 8.74
C ARG A 3 -4.18 -15.02 9.21
N PHE A 4 -4.05 -13.96 8.41
CA PHE A 4 -3.16 -12.84 8.69
C PHE A 4 -3.87 -11.52 8.52
N LEU A 5 -3.45 -10.53 9.29
CA LEU A 5 -3.85 -9.14 9.11
C LEU A 5 -2.66 -8.37 8.54
N ILE A 6 -2.88 -7.68 7.44
CA ILE A 6 -1.87 -6.85 6.81
C ILE A 6 -2.16 -5.41 7.16
N HIS A 7 -1.28 -4.80 7.94
CA HIS A 7 -1.39 -3.40 8.35
C HIS A 7 -0.52 -2.55 7.44
N VAL A 8 -1.09 -1.58 6.78
CA VAL A 8 -0.37 -0.65 5.90
C VAL A 8 -0.44 0.75 6.48
N ASP A 9 0.61 1.54 6.26
CA ASP A 9 0.74 2.86 6.85
C ASP A 9 1.59 3.76 5.95
N THR A 10 1.43 5.06 6.14
CA THR A 10 2.26 6.08 5.51
C THR A 10 2.83 6.97 6.61
N ASN A 11 3.64 7.96 6.26
CA ASN A 11 4.13 8.90 7.25
C ASN A 11 3.10 9.98 7.63
N TRP A 12 1.89 9.89 7.10
CA TRP A 12 0.80 10.83 7.38
C TRP A 12 -0.19 10.21 8.37
N CYS A 13 -0.60 10.98 9.35
CA CYS A 13 -1.56 10.51 10.35
C CYS A 13 -2.92 10.20 9.71
N GLY A 14 -3.52 9.08 10.11
CA GLY A 14 -4.84 8.68 9.65
C GLY A 14 -4.88 7.95 8.33
N GLU A 15 -3.73 7.63 7.75
CA GLU A 15 -3.66 6.92 6.48
C GLU A 15 -3.31 5.43 6.62
N GLU A 16 -3.52 4.90 7.79
CA GLU A 16 -3.35 3.47 8.06
C GLU A 16 -4.60 2.68 7.69
N ASP A 17 -4.39 1.46 7.23
CA ASP A 17 -5.49 0.55 6.91
C ASP A 17 -5.08 -0.88 7.22
N THR A 18 -6.06 -1.77 7.33
CA THR A 18 -5.83 -3.17 7.67
C THR A 18 -6.64 -4.07 6.76
N PHE A 19 -5.99 -5.08 6.21
CA PHE A 19 -6.58 -6.03 5.27
C PHE A 19 -6.46 -7.45 5.80
N ARG A 20 -7.45 -8.27 5.47
CA ARG A 20 -7.41 -9.70 5.82
C ARG A 20 -6.75 -10.50 4.71
N ALA A 21 -5.94 -11.48 5.10
CA ALA A 21 -5.28 -12.34 4.13
C ALA A 21 -5.14 -13.77 4.68
N VAL A 22 -5.04 -14.74 3.79
CA VAL A 22 -4.81 -16.13 4.13
C VAL A 22 -3.64 -16.68 3.34
N ALA A 23 -2.79 -17.45 3.98
CA ALA A 23 -1.61 -18.08 3.35
C ALA A 23 -1.05 -19.18 4.23
N GLU A 24 -0.15 -19.96 3.67
CA GLU A 24 0.59 -20.97 4.43
C GLU A 24 1.62 -20.35 5.36
N SER A 25 2.22 -19.22 4.93
CA SER A 25 3.21 -18.50 5.70
C SER A 25 3.17 -17.01 5.40
N GLU A 26 3.75 -16.22 6.29
CA GLU A 26 3.86 -14.77 6.15
C GLU A 26 4.59 -14.36 4.86
N ILE A 27 5.62 -15.11 4.49
CA ILE A 27 6.45 -14.81 3.32
C ILE A 27 5.62 -14.77 2.03
N GLU A 28 4.61 -15.64 1.92
CA GLU A 28 3.75 -15.70 0.75
C GLU A 28 2.91 -14.42 0.55
N LEU A 29 2.77 -13.63 1.61
CA LEU A 29 1.97 -12.40 1.58
C LEU A 29 2.78 -11.14 1.33
N TRP A 30 4.11 -11.24 1.25
CA TRP A 30 4.98 -10.06 1.13
C TRP A 30 4.67 -9.22 -0.11
N ASP A 31 4.52 -9.85 -1.26
CA ASP A 31 4.21 -9.13 -2.50
C ASP A 31 2.83 -8.47 -2.44
N ILE A 32 1.87 -9.17 -1.86
CA ILE A 32 0.52 -8.63 -1.68
C ILE A 32 0.54 -7.45 -0.72
N ALA A 33 1.24 -7.59 0.41
CA ALA A 33 1.33 -6.53 1.41
C ALA A 33 2.02 -5.29 0.85
N GLU A 34 3.09 -5.46 0.09
CA GLU A 34 3.79 -4.36 -0.56
C GLU A 34 2.86 -3.62 -1.53
N GLN A 35 2.12 -4.36 -2.34
CA GLN A 35 1.17 -3.78 -3.28
C GLN A 35 0.05 -3.03 -2.57
N LEU A 36 -0.47 -3.58 -1.47
CA LEU A 36 -1.50 -2.93 -0.68
C LEU A 36 -1.01 -1.63 -0.05
N ALA A 37 0.22 -1.63 0.46
CA ALA A 37 0.83 -0.43 1.02
C ALA A 37 1.04 0.65 -0.05
N TYR A 38 1.51 0.25 -1.22
CA TYR A 38 1.67 1.12 -2.37
C TYR A 38 0.34 1.74 -2.79
N ASP A 39 -0.68 0.92 -2.97
CA ASP A 39 -2.01 1.38 -3.37
C ASP A 39 -2.61 2.32 -2.33
N ASN A 40 -2.42 2.02 -1.04
CA ASN A 40 -2.89 2.88 0.04
C ASN A 40 -2.23 4.26 -0.02
N PHE A 41 -0.92 4.31 -0.21
CA PHE A 41 -0.19 5.57 -0.32
C PHE A 41 -0.70 6.41 -1.49
N TYR A 42 -0.82 5.80 -2.68
CA TYR A 42 -1.23 6.53 -3.88
C TYR A 42 -2.72 6.85 -3.92
N SER A 43 -3.55 6.14 -3.15
CA SER A 43 -4.99 6.42 -3.08
C SER A 43 -5.30 7.77 -2.45
N PHE A 44 -4.39 8.32 -1.65
CA PHE A 44 -4.53 9.63 -1.04
C PHE A 44 -4.04 10.79 -1.94
N GLY A 45 -3.56 10.47 -3.13
CA GLY A 45 -3.12 11.50 -4.09
C GLY A 45 -1.77 12.11 -3.82
N HIS A 46 -0.93 11.48 -3.03
CA HIS A 46 0.40 11.98 -2.69
C HIS A 46 1.33 12.12 -3.89
N ASP A 47 1.11 11.32 -4.93
CA ASP A 47 1.86 11.42 -6.17
C ASP A 47 1.65 12.80 -6.82
N GLN A 48 0.42 13.31 -6.81
CA GLN A 48 0.10 14.63 -7.36
C GLN A 48 0.73 15.73 -6.53
N ASP A 49 0.68 15.61 -5.21
CA ASP A 49 1.26 16.60 -4.31
C ASP A 49 2.78 16.68 -4.48
N ILE A 50 3.46 15.54 -4.62
CA ILE A 50 4.90 15.49 -4.85
C ILE A 50 5.23 16.12 -6.21
N ALA A 51 4.46 15.81 -7.24
CA ALA A 51 4.66 16.38 -8.57
C ALA A 51 4.52 17.91 -8.57
N GLU A 52 3.54 18.45 -7.84
CA GLU A 52 3.35 19.89 -7.70
C GLU A 52 4.52 20.54 -6.96
N GLU A 53 4.99 19.92 -5.87
CA GLU A 53 6.14 20.43 -5.11
C GLU A 53 7.41 20.50 -5.95
N GLU A 54 7.63 19.51 -6.80
CA GLU A 54 8.80 19.45 -7.69
C GLU A 54 8.66 20.31 -8.94
N GLY A 55 7.48 20.92 -9.16
CA GLY A 55 7.25 21.83 -10.25
C GLY A 55 6.94 21.22 -11.60
N TYR A 56 6.45 20.01 -11.61
CA TYR A 56 6.04 19.34 -12.86
C TYR A 56 4.67 19.81 -13.33
N ASP A 57 4.58 20.14 -14.63
CA ASP A 57 3.34 20.54 -15.27
C ASP A 57 2.93 19.47 -16.29
N PRO A 58 1.82 18.74 -16.06
CA PRO A 58 1.39 17.66 -16.96
C PRO A 58 1.17 18.09 -18.41
N ASP A 59 0.81 19.34 -18.64
CA ASP A 59 0.52 19.83 -19.98
C ASP A 59 1.78 20.10 -20.80
N GLU A 60 2.93 20.26 -20.16
CA GLU A 60 4.18 20.61 -20.80
C GLU A 60 5.25 19.53 -20.71
N MET A 61 4.91 18.35 -20.17
CA MET A 61 5.89 17.28 -19.90
C MET A 61 6.16 16.44 -21.14
N THR A 62 7.45 16.16 -21.35
CA THR A 62 7.91 15.18 -22.34
C THR A 62 7.94 13.78 -21.68
N ASP A 63 8.19 12.73 -22.48
CA ASP A 63 8.32 11.37 -21.94
C ASP A 63 9.46 11.25 -20.93
N GLU A 64 10.56 11.96 -21.14
CA GLU A 64 11.68 12.02 -20.19
C GLU A 64 11.25 12.66 -18.87
N ASP A 65 10.45 13.73 -18.94
CA ASP A 65 9.94 14.42 -17.76
C ASP A 65 9.03 13.51 -16.95
N TRP A 66 8.17 12.73 -17.61
CA TRP A 66 7.31 11.77 -16.95
C TRP A 66 8.12 10.69 -16.20
N ASN A 67 9.15 10.17 -16.84
CA ASN A 67 10.03 9.17 -16.21
C ASN A 67 10.77 9.75 -15.02
N GLU A 68 11.28 10.97 -15.13
CA GLU A 68 11.95 11.65 -14.03
C GLU A 68 11.01 11.91 -12.88
N MET A 69 9.80 12.36 -13.17
CA MET A 69 8.77 12.62 -12.16
C MET A 69 8.45 11.36 -11.36
N TRP A 70 8.21 10.23 -12.04
CA TRP A 70 7.91 8.97 -11.37
C TRP A 70 9.07 8.48 -10.51
N SER A 71 10.31 8.67 -10.98
CA SER A 71 11.50 8.35 -10.17
C SER A 71 11.56 9.20 -8.89
N ARG A 72 11.24 10.48 -8.99
CA ARG A 72 11.20 11.40 -7.84
C ARG A 72 10.10 11.02 -6.86
N ILE A 73 8.93 10.66 -7.37
CA ILE A 73 7.80 10.22 -6.56
C ILE A 73 8.18 8.96 -5.80
N ASP A 74 8.79 7.99 -6.46
CA ASP A 74 9.21 6.73 -5.84
C ASP A 74 10.26 6.95 -4.75
N GLU A 75 11.20 7.87 -4.97
CA GLU A 75 12.22 8.22 -3.97
C GLU A 75 11.63 8.91 -2.74
N THR A 76 10.58 9.70 -2.94
CA THR A 76 9.95 10.48 -1.87
C THR A 76 8.83 9.72 -1.18
N ALA A 77 8.26 8.73 -1.85
CA ALA A 77 7.14 7.95 -1.31
C ALA A 77 7.52 7.26 -0.01
N TYR A 78 6.63 7.36 0.96
CA TYR A 78 6.81 6.68 2.24
C TYR A 78 5.58 5.83 2.53
N TYR A 79 5.76 4.54 2.52
CA TYR A 79 4.74 3.59 2.92
C TYR A 79 5.41 2.38 3.55
N SER A 80 4.70 1.76 4.47
CA SER A 80 5.20 0.58 5.17
C SER A 80 4.06 -0.41 5.39
N PHE A 81 4.41 -1.62 5.70
CA PHE A 81 3.44 -2.63 6.06
C PHE A 81 4.00 -3.55 7.14
N SER A 82 3.09 -4.18 7.87
CA SER A 82 3.42 -5.27 8.76
C SER A 82 2.38 -6.37 8.60
N ILE A 83 2.76 -7.60 8.89
CA ILE A 83 1.89 -8.75 8.76
C ILE A 83 1.81 -9.42 10.12
N GLU A 84 0.59 -9.60 10.62
CA GLU A 84 0.32 -10.21 11.92
C GLU A 84 -0.56 -11.43 11.75
N GLU A 85 -0.20 -12.56 12.36
CA GLU A 85 -1.05 -13.74 12.36
C GLU A 85 -2.26 -13.50 13.26
N CYS A 86 -3.46 -13.79 12.75
CA CYS A 86 -4.71 -13.58 13.48
C CYS A 86 -5.39 -14.92 13.75
N GLU A 87 -5.36 -15.34 15.01
CA GLU A 87 -6.01 -16.60 15.43
C GLU A 87 -7.38 -16.36 16.06
N ASP A 88 -7.70 -15.11 16.41
CA ASP A 88 -8.95 -14.73 17.05
C ASP A 88 -10.05 -14.50 16.01
N ASP A 89 -11.12 -15.29 16.10
CA ASP A 89 -12.26 -15.17 15.16
C ASP A 89 -12.99 -13.84 15.28
N GLU A 90 -13.11 -13.30 16.49
CA GLU A 90 -13.78 -12.01 16.70
C GLU A 90 -13.00 -10.88 16.05
N GLU A 91 -11.68 -10.85 16.27
CA GLU A 91 -10.81 -9.86 15.65
C GLU A 91 -10.84 -9.97 14.12
N TRP A 92 -10.77 -11.20 13.61
CA TRP A 92 -10.84 -11.45 12.17
C TRP A 92 -12.13 -10.91 11.56
N ASN A 93 -13.25 -11.11 12.25
CA ASN A 93 -14.56 -10.70 11.77
C ASN A 93 -14.87 -9.21 11.96
N GLU A 94 -14.06 -8.49 12.74
CA GLU A 94 -14.17 -7.03 12.87
C GLU A 94 -13.84 -6.31 11.58
N TYR A 95 -12.99 -6.92 10.76
CA TYR A 95 -12.59 -6.35 9.49
C TYR A 95 -13.52 -6.84 8.38
N SER A 96 -13.81 -5.96 7.44
CA SER A 96 -14.67 -6.28 6.30
C SER A 96 -13.90 -6.07 5.01
N GLY A 97 -14.46 -6.55 3.91
CA GLY A 97 -13.87 -6.39 2.60
C GLY A 97 -13.27 -7.69 2.07
N GLU A 98 -12.47 -7.56 1.05
CA GLU A 98 -11.87 -8.69 0.35
C GLU A 98 -10.81 -9.39 1.20
N ILE A 99 -10.76 -10.71 1.07
CA ILE A 99 -9.71 -11.51 1.70
C ILE A 99 -8.67 -11.83 0.62
N TYR A 100 -7.44 -11.42 0.88
CA TYR A 100 -6.32 -11.58 -0.05
C TYR A 100 -5.61 -12.91 0.21
N GLY A 101 -4.86 -13.37 -0.77
CA GLY A 101 -4.04 -14.56 -0.63
C GLY A 101 -4.45 -15.70 -1.56
N LYS A 102 -3.97 -16.89 -1.25
CA LYS A 102 -3.93 -18.01 -2.18
C LYS A 102 -5.29 -18.53 -2.65
N ASP A 103 -6.32 -18.42 -1.84
CA ASP A 103 -7.66 -18.93 -2.16
C ASP A 103 -8.72 -17.83 -2.19
N SER A 104 -8.30 -16.62 -2.30
CA SER A 104 -9.21 -15.49 -2.36
C SER A 104 -9.79 -15.28 -3.76
#